data_437c3df2babf98cf2699ad4562b2e5c5
#
_entry.id   437c3df2babf98cf2699ad4562b2e5c5
#
_cell.length_a   1.000
_cell.length_b   1.000
_cell.length_c   1.000
_cell.angle_alpha   90.00
_cell.angle_beta   90.00
_cell.angle_gamma   90.00
#
_symmetry.space_group_name_H-M   'P 1'
#
loop_
_entity.id
_entity.type
_entity.pdbx_description
1 polymer ?
#
loop_
_entity_poly.entity_id
_entity_poly.type
_entity_poly.pdbx_seq_one_letter_code
_entity_poly.pdbx_strand_id
1 'polypeptide(L)'
;LFLGWERGGVAAPLYDEAIYGLIDVLQPYAITGWHCSRLTDAEIRHILHEGMQLPNATMLNHRIDALLASGDLEPDIALRLKQKNQSADTNRAGMVWFCFFHPRLAGESDIERFFRHWGGEA
;
A
#
# COMPACT_ATOMS: atom_id res chain seq x y z
N LEU A 1 -19.66 6.76 2.00
CA LEU A 1 -19.66 8.23 1.84
C LEU A 1 -18.76 8.65 0.67
N PHE A 2 -19.06 8.18 -0.54
CA PHE A 2 -18.45 8.65 -1.79
C PHE A 2 -19.43 9.58 -2.49
N LEU A 3 -19.94 10.55 -1.79
CA LEU A 3 -20.84 11.55 -2.36
C LEU A 3 -20.02 12.72 -2.88
N GLY A 4 -19.73 12.72 -4.17
CA GLY A 4 -19.20 13.90 -4.84
C GLY A 4 -18.00 13.72 -5.76
N TRP A 5 -17.39 12.55 -5.82
CA TRP A 5 -16.24 12.33 -6.71
C TRP A 5 -16.62 12.36 -8.21
N GLU A 6 -17.82 11.93 -8.56
CA GLU A 6 -18.18 11.72 -9.96
C GLU A 6 -18.79 12.91 -10.70
N ARG A 7 -19.11 14.01 -10.05
CA ARG A 7 -19.70 15.18 -10.76
C ARG A 7 -19.30 16.48 -10.09
N GLY A 8 -18.19 17.00 -10.51
CA GLY A 8 -17.71 18.35 -10.44
C GLY A 8 -18.55 19.40 -9.72
N GLY A 9 -18.52 19.46 -8.43
CA GLY A 9 -19.39 20.39 -7.81
C GLY A 9 -18.99 20.89 -6.42
N VAL A 10 -18.08 20.21 -5.75
CA VAL A 10 -17.56 20.79 -4.49
C VAL A 10 -16.32 21.58 -4.85
N ALA A 11 -16.34 22.89 -4.61
CA ALA A 11 -15.17 23.72 -4.77
C ALA A 11 -14.01 23.13 -3.93
N ALA A 12 -12.81 23.03 -4.50
CA ALA A 12 -11.65 22.47 -3.83
C ALA A 12 -11.46 22.96 -2.37
N PRO A 13 -11.68 24.26 -2.05
CA PRO A 13 -11.61 24.76 -0.69
C PRO A 13 -12.58 24.10 0.30
N LEU A 14 -13.81 23.80 -0.15
CA LEU A 14 -14.80 23.12 0.72
C LEU A 14 -14.45 21.65 0.96
N TYR A 15 -13.86 21.01 -0.02
CA TYR A 15 -13.35 19.65 0.14
C TYR A 15 -12.19 19.61 1.14
N ASP A 16 -11.23 20.50 1.01
CA ASP A 16 -10.08 20.60 1.90
C ASP A 16 -10.52 20.93 3.33
N GLU A 17 -11.45 21.87 3.52
CA GLU A 17 -12.04 22.21 4.82
C GLU A 17 -12.72 20.99 5.46
N ALA A 18 -13.46 20.20 4.70
CA ALA A 18 -14.10 18.98 5.19
C ALA A 18 -13.07 17.91 5.61
N ILE A 19 -11.98 17.76 4.84
CA ILE A 19 -10.89 16.83 5.17
C ILE A 19 -10.17 17.28 6.45
N TYR A 20 -9.81 18.55 6.58
CA TYR A 20 -9.17 19.06 7.79
C TYR A 20 -10.09 18.92 9.01
N GLY A 21 -11.37 19.22 8.88
CA GLY A 21 -12.35 19.01 9.95
C GLY A 21 -12.49 17.54 10.34
N LEU A 22 -12.42 16.62 9.38
CA LEU A 22 -12.41 15.18 9.66
C LEU A 22 -11.12 14.76 10.40
N ILE A 23 -9.97 15.26 9.98
CA ILE A 23 -8.69 14.99 10.65
C ILE A 23 -8.74 15.43 12.10
N ASP A 24 -9.22 16.64 12.39
CA ASP A 24 -9.32 17.17 13.75
C ASP A 24 -10.24 16.33 14.63
N VAL A 25 -11.37 15.89 14.09
CA VAL A 25 -12.31 15.01 14.81
C VAL A 25 -11.71 13.64 15.10
N LEU A 26 -10.87 13.12 14.20
CA LEU A 26 -10.28 11.78 14.31
C LEU A 26 -9.01 11.74 15.17
N GLN A 27 -8.35 12.88 15.41
CA GLN A 27 -7.09 12.94 16.17
C GLN A 27 -7.11 12.20 17.53
N PRO A 28 -8.17 12.27 18.37
CA PRO A 28 -8.19 11.58 19.65
C PRO A 28 -8.52 10.08 19.56
N TYR A 29 -8.75 9.54 18.36
CA TYR A 29 -9.16 8.16 18.16
C TYR A 29 -8.07 7.31 17.51
N ALA A 30 -7.96 6.06 17.95
CA ALA A 30 -7.24 5.03 17.21
C ALA A 30 -8.19 4.41 16.19
N ILE A 31 -7.79 4.42 14.91
CA ILE A 31 -8.60 3.89 13.82
C ILE A 31 -7.97 2.59 13.35
N THR A 32 -8.77 1.52 13.27
CA THR A 32 -8.32 0.27 12.67
C THR A 32 -8.27 0.41 11.15
N GLY A 33 -7.08 0.28 10.59
CA GLY A 33 -6.85 0.22 9.16
C GLY A 33 -6.40 -1.17 8.73
N TRP A 34 -6.79 -1.58 7.54
CA TRP A 34 -6.39 -2.84 6.91
C TRP A 34 -5.40 -2.54 5.79
N HIS A 35 -4.17 -3.04 5.94
CA HIS A 35 -3.18 -3.01 4.87
C HIS A 35 -3.11 -4.39 4.22
N CYS A 36 -3.33 -4.44 2.91
CA CYS A 36 -3.31 -5.68 2.16
C CYS A 36 -1.95 -5.83 1.47
N SER A 37 -1.22 -6.88 1.80
CA SER A 37 0.05 -7.22 1.15
C SER A 37 0.24 -8.72 1.13
N ARG A 38 0.93 -9.23 0.11
CA ARG A 38 1.36 -10.63 0.07
C ARG A 38 2.82 -10.67 0.46
N LEU A 39 3.08 -11.31 1.59
CA LEU A 39 4.39 -11.34 2.23
C LEU A 39 4.89 -12.78 2.34
N THR A 40 6.20 -12.94 2.32
CA THR A 40 6.85 -14.19 2.74
C THR A 40 6.86 -14.32 4.25
N ASP A 41 7.04 -15.52 4.78
CA ASP A 41 7.15 -15.75 6.23
C ASP A 41 8.31 -14.98 6.86
N ALA A 42 9.40 -14.77 6.13
CA ALA A 42 10.54 -13.98 6.59
C ALA A 42 10.17 -12.50 6.73
N GLU A 43 9.44 -11.94 5.77
CA GLU A 43 8.95 -10.56 5.83
C GLU A 43 7.94 -10.36 6.96
N ILE A 44 7.05 -11.34 7.18
CA ILE A 44 6.10 -11.29 8.30
C ILE A 44 6.86 -11.23 9.63
N ARG A 45 7.85 -12.10 9.83
CA ARG A 45 8.68 -12.08 11.06
C ARG A 45 9.41 -10.76 11.24
N HIS A 46 9.96 -10.21 10.15
CA HIS A 46 10.65 -8.92 10.19
C HIS A 46 9.69 -7.79 10.61
N ILE A 47 8.51 -7.71 10.00
CA ILE A 47 7.51 -6.70 10.34
C ILE A 47 7.04 -6.83 11.79
N LEU A 48 6.86 -8.04 12.30
CA LEU A 48 6.45 -8.27 13.70
C LEU A 48 7.53 -7.86 14.70
N HIS A 49 8.80 -7.92 14.32
CA HIS A 49 9.93 -7.57 15.19
C HIS A 49 10.33 -6.09 15.09
N GLU A 50 10.46 -5.56 13.87
CA GLU A 50 10.99 -4.22 13.60
C GLU A 50 9.90 -3.18 13.27
N GLY A 51 8.66 -3.64 13.02
CA GLY A 51 7.59 -2.80 12.51
C GLY A 51 7.56 -2.69 10.99
N MET A 52 6.49 -2.07 10.49
CA MET A 52 6.31 -1.85 9.06
C MET A 52 7.16 -0.65 8.61
N GLN A 53 7.97 -0.86 7.59
CA GLN A 53 8.77 0.19 6.97
C GLN A 53 7.99 0.90 5.86
N LEU A 54 8.22 2.20 5.71
CA LEU A 54 7.65 2.96 4.61
C LEU A 54 8.31 2.54 3.28
N PRO A 55 7.52 2.34 2.22
CA PRO A 55 8.05 1.90 0.94
C PRO A 55 8.95 2.97 0.32
N ASN A 56 10.08 2.52 -0.18
CA ASN A 56 11.01 3.30 -1.00
C ASN A 56 11.78 2.37 -1.94
N ALA A 57 12.49 2.95 -2.91
CA ALA A 57 13.19 2.18 -3.92
C ALA A 57 14.25 1.23 -3.33
N THR A 58 14.94 1.65 -2.29
CA THR A 58 15.97 0.84 -1.62
C THR A 58 15.34 -0.37 -0.93
N MET A 59 14.27 -0.17 -0.19
CA MET A 59 13.55 -1.24 0.50
C MET A 59 13.02 -2.28 -0.49
N LEU A 60 12.37 -1.85 -1.58
CA LEU A 60 11.87 -2.78 -2.59
C LEU A 60 12.99 -3.55 -3.29
N ASN A 61 14.10 -2.87 -3.62
CA ASN A 61 15.26 -3.56 -4.20
C ASN A 61 15.84 -4.60 -3.26
N HIS A 62 15.97 -4.31 -1.95
CA HIS A 62 16.43 -5.29 -0.97
C HIS A 62 15.47 -6.49 -0.86
N ARG A 63 14.16 -6.28 -0.93
CA ARG A 63 13.16 -7.37 -0.95
C ARG A 63 13.35 -8.28 -2.17
N ILE A 64 13.54 -7.68 -3.36
CA ILE A 64 13.81 -8.43 -4.60
C ILE A 64 15.11 -9.22 -4.48
N ASP A 65 16.18 -8.61 -3.93
CA ASP A 65 17.47 -9.29 -3.73
C ASP A 65 17.37 -10.45 -2.74
N ALA A 66 16.60 -10.31 -1.68
CA ALA A 66 16.37 -11.38 -0.71
C ALA A 66 15.66 -12.58 -1.35
N LEU A 67 14.63 -12.34 -2.18
CA LEU A 67 13.93 -13.41 -2.92
C LEU A 67 14.83 -14.07 -3.98
N LEU A 68 15.67 -13.30 -4.63
CA LEU A 68 16.66 -13.85 -5.56
C LEU A 68 17.67 -14.74 -4.83
N ALA A 69 18.17 -14.31 -3.68
CA ALA A 69 19.13 -15.05 -2.87
C ALA A 69 18.53 -16.34 -2.28
N SER A 70 17.24 -16.36 -1.94
CA SER A 70 16.53 -17.56 -1.46
C SER A 70 16.14 -18.53 -2.59
N GLY A 71 16.25 -18.11 -3.86
CA GLY A 71 15.82 -18.92 -5.01
C GLY A 71 14.31 -18.88 -5.27
N ASP A 72 13.59 -17.98 -4.59
CA ASP A 72 12.14 -17.79 -4.77
C ASP A 72 11.81 -16.91 -5.99
N LEU A 73 12.84 -16.31 -6.61
CA LEU A 73 12.70 -15.42 -7.74
C LEU A 73 13.80 -15.68 -8.79
N GLU A 74 13.40 -15.81 -10.04
CA GLU A 74 14.35 -15.96 -11.14
C GLU A 74 15.11 -14.65 -11.44
N PRO A 75 16.41 -14.72 -11.85
CA PRO A 75 17.24 -13.52 -12.05
C PRO A 75 16.70 -12.53 -13.07
N ASP A 76 16.13 -13.00 -14.18
CA ASP A 76 15.55 -12.17 -15.23
C ASP A 76 14.29 -11.45 -14.74
N ILE A 77 13.48 -12.12 -13.92
CA ILE A 77 12.30 -11.52 -13.28
C ILE A 77 12.74 -10.45 -12.28
N ALA A 78 13.74 -10.76 -11.43
CA ALA A 78 14.29 -9.80 -10.47
C ALA A 78 14.78 -8.51 -11.16
N LEU A 79 15.50 -8.65 -12.27
CA LEU A 79 15.97 -7.51 -13.05
C LEU A 79 14.81 -6.67 -13.59
N ARG A 80 13.79 -7.31 -14.15
CA ARG A 80 12.60 -6.63 -14.68
C ARG A 80 11.82 -5.90 -13.60
N LEU A 81 11.67 -6.49 -12.41
CA LEU A 81 11.00 -5.86 -11.26
C LEU A 81 11.77 -4.61 -10.79
N LYS A 82 13.10 -4.70 -10.68
CA LYS A 82 13.94 -3.54 -10.33
C LYS A 82 13.84 -2.41 -11.36
N GLN A 83 13.83 -2.73 -12.64
CA GLN A 83 13.68 -1.73 -13.70
C GLN A 83 12.32 -1.03 -13.70
N LYS A 84 11.27 -1.73 -13.25
CA LYS A 84 9.91 -1.22 -13.17
C LYS A 84 9.54 -0.70 -11.77
N ASN A 85 10.51 -0.57 -10.88
CA ASN A 85 10.29 -0.13 -9.51
C ASN A 85 9.73 1.30 -9.50
N GLN A 86 8.47 1.44 -9.10
CA GLN A 86 7.77 2.72 -8.97
C GLN A 86 7.68 3.21 -7.52
N SER A 87 8.35 2.56 -6.58
CA SER A 87 8.29 2.94 -5.17
C SER A 87 8.95 4.29 -4.85
N ALA A 88 9.67 4.88 -5.81
CA ALA A 88 10.18 6.25 -5.75
C ALA A 88 9.22 7.29 -6.36
N ASP A 89 8.09 6.87 -6.93
CA ASP A 89 7.05 7.78 -7.44
C ASP A 89 6.52 8.65 -6.30
N THR A 90 6.35 9.95 -6.57
CA THR A 90 5.91 10.96 -5.58
C THR A 90 4.56 10.62 -4.93
N ASN A 91 3.70 9.87 -5.63
CA ASN A 91 2.41 9.45 -5.11
C ASN A 91 2.47 8.14 -4.29
N ARG A 92 3.64 7.49 -4.20
CA ARG A 92 3.83 6.19 -3.53
C ARG A 92 4.93 6.21 -2.47
N ALA A 93 5.99 6.97 -2.70
CA ALA A 93 7.14 7.02 -1.82
C ALA A 93 6.74 7.46 -0.40
N GLY A 94 7.12 6.66 0.59
CA GLY A 94 6.85 6.98 1.99
C GLY A 94 5.39 6.88 2.42
N MET A 95 4.52 6.27 1.61
CA MET A 95 3.10 6.11 1.92
C MET A 95 2.73 4.64 2.09
N VAL A 96 1.99 4.34 3.15
CA VAL A 96 1.32 3.06 3.34
C VAL A 96 -0.18 3.28 3.25
N TRP A 97 -0.83 2.58 2.34
CA TRP A 97 -2.25 2.73 2.09
C TRP A 97 -3.06 1.74 2.94
N PHE A 98 -4.11 2.23 3.55
CA PHE A 98 -5.02 1.44 4.37
C PHE A 98 -6.46 1.60 3.87
N CYS A 99 -7.24 0.53 3.94
CA CYS A 99 -8.69 0.61 3.88
C CYS A 99 -9.26 0.54 5.31
N PHE A 100 -10.34 1.30 5.56
CA PHE A 100 -10.97 1.40 6.87
C PHE A 100 -12.13 0.41 7.04
N PHE A 101 -12.29 -0.53 6.12
CA PHE A 101 -13.24 -1.62 6.19
C PHE A 101 -12.53 -2.93 5.82
N HIS A 102 -13.06 -4.03 6.29
CA HIS A 102 -12.46 -5.33 6.00
C HIS A 102 -12.45 -5.59 4.49
N PRO A 103 -11.32 -5.96 3.88
CA PRO A 103 -11.18 -6.10 2.42
C PRO A 103 -12.22 -7.00 1.76
N ARG A 104 -12.66 -8.05 2.46
CA ARG A 104 -13.73 -8.94 1.97
C ARG A 104 -15.09 -8.26 1.79
N LEU A 105 -15.30 -7.10 2.44
CA LEU A 105 -16.55 -6.33 2.33
C LEU A 105 -16.52 -5.36 1.14
N ALA A 106 -15.38 -5.18 0.51
CA ALA A 106 -15.24 -4.31 -0.66
C ALA A 106 -16.03 -4.80 -1.88
N GLY A 107 -16.37 -6.09 -1.91
CA GLY A 107 -17.19 -6.68 -3.00
C GLY A 107 -16.53 -6.64 -4.37
N GLU A 108 -15.28 -6.26 -4.45
CA GLU A 108 -14.54 -6.07 -5.68
C GLU A 108 -13.74 -7.33 -6.03
N SER A 109 -14.00 -7.86 -7.21
CA SER A 109 -13.23 -8.98 -7.79
C SER A 109 -11.73 -8.65 -7.94
N ASP A 110 -11.38 -7.37 -7.88
CA ASP A 110 -10.02 -6.88 -8.02
C ASP A 110 -9.13 -7.17 -6.79
N ILE A 111 -9.70 -7.31 -5.59
CA ILE A 111 -8.95 -7.75 -4.41
C ILE A 111 -8.38 -9.17 -4.60
N GLU A 112 -9.09 -10.06 -5.28
CA GLU A 112 -8.56 -11.39 -5.58
C GLU A 112 -7.35 -11.33 -6.52
N ARG A 113 -7.34 -10.40 -7.48
CA ARG A 113 -6.18 -10.18 -8.36
C ARG A 113 -4.99 -9.63 -7.59
N PHE A 114 -5.21 -8.70 -6.68
CA PHE A 114 -4.20 -8.14 -5.79
C PHE A 114 -3.48 -9.23 -4.98
N PHE A 115 -4.20 -10.24 -4.50
CA PHE A 115 -3.60 -11.35 -3.74
C PHE A 115 -2.93 -12.43 -4.59
N ARG A 116 -3.01 -12.37 -5.91
CA ARG A 116 -2.35 -13.37 -6.79
C ARG A 116 -0.86 -13.12 -6.97
N HIS A 117 -0.41 -11.90 -6.74
CA HIS A 117 0.96 -11.50 -6.97
C HIS A 117 1.63 -11.05 -5.68
N TRP A 118 2.90 -11.40 -5.53
CA TRP A 118 3.71 -10.94 -4.40
C TRP A 118 3.91 -9.43 -4.45
N GLY A 119 3.81 -8.79 -3.28
CA GLY A 119 4.05 -7.36 -3.12
C GLY A 119 2.85 -6.45 -3.41
N GLY A 120 1.74 -7.00 -3.87
CA GLY A 120 0.58 -6.20 -4.24
C GLY A 120 0.81 -5.38 -5.51
N GLU A 121 0.12 -4.26 -5.65
CA GLU A 121 0.38 -3.30 -6.72
C GLU A 121 1.67 -2.52 -6.43
N ALA A 122 2.75 -2.97 -6.97
CA ALA A 122 4.01 -2.25 -7.02
C ALA A 122 4.37 -1.89 -8.45
#